data_a700ef43891ec5cd57a7a50511255f85
#
_entry.id   a700ef43891ec5cd57a7a50511255f85
#
_cell.length_a   1.000
_cell.length_b   1.000
_cell.length_c   1.000
_cell.angle_alpha   90.00
_cell.angle_beta   90.00
_cell.angle_gamma   90.00
#
_symmetry.space_group_name_H-M   'P 1'
#
loop_
_entity.id
_entity.type
_entity.pdbx_description
1 polymer ?
#
loop_
_entity_poly.entity_id
_entity_poly.type
_entity_poly.pdbx_seq_one_letter_code
_entity_poly.pdbx_strand_id
1 'polypeptide(L)'
;HECSSAASDVYKRQVQDIAKSSKEDIDNFDLLLLGIPTWYYGEAQCDWDDFFPELEQIDFSTKLVAIFGCGDQEDYAEYFCDAMGTVRDIVEAKGGTILGHTSTESYEFEASKALVEGDDSQFVGLCIDEDRQPELTDERVENWVKQVYEEMCLAELEG
;
A
#
# COMPACT_ATOMS: atom_id res chain seq x y z
N HIS A 1 12.14 -15.67 7.04
CA HIS A 1 13.22 -14.88 7.40
C HIS A 1 14.47 -15.11 6.56
N GLU A 2 14.97 -16.35 6.52
CA GLU A 2 16.00 -16.73 5.57
C GLU A 2 15.51 -16.58 4.14
N CYS A 3 14.24 -16.82 3.90
CA CYS A 3 13.59 -16.53 2.63
C CYS A 3 13.73 -15.06 2.25
N SER A 4 13.68 -14.14 3.20
CA SER A 4 13.82 -12.72 2.90
C SER A 4 15.25 -12.37 2.52
N SER A 5 16.24 -13.06 3.09
CA SER A 5 17.64 -12.89 2.76
C SER A 5 17.96 -13.51 1.39
N ALA A 6 17.51 -14.74 1.16
CA ALA A 6 17.65 -15.41 -0.14
C ALA A 6 16.86 -14.65 -1.22
N ALA A 7 15.66 -14.15 -0.89
CA ALA A 7 14.87 -13.34 -1.80
C ALA A 7 15.57 -12.02 -2.13
N SER A 8 16.31 -11.45 -1.19
CA SER A 8 17.05 -10.22 -1.48
C SER A 8 18.22 -10.42 -2.44
N ASP A 9 18.72 -11.63 -2.52
CA ASP A 9 19.77 -11.97 -3.48
C ASP A 9 19.20 -12.34 -4.86
N VAL A 10 17.99 -12.92 -4.89
CA VAL A 10 17.31 -13.36 -6.10
C VAL A 10 16.46 -12.25 -6.71
N TYR A 11 15.75 -11.49 -5.86
CA TYR A 11 14.89 -10.40 -6.29
C TYR A 11 15.58 -9.06 -6.08
N LYS A 12 15.81 -8.33 -7.15
CA LYS A 12 16.33 -6.98 -7.08
C LYS A 12 15.31 -6.07 -6.41
N ARG A 13 15.67 -5.53 -5.24
CA ARG A 13 14.86 -4.55 -4.55
C ARG A 13 15.37 -3.16 -4.87
N GLN A 14 14.45 -2.28 -5.20
CA GLN A 14 14.74 -0.88 -5.42
C GLN A 14 13.76 -0.06 -4.60
N VAL A 15 14.26 0.98 -3.95
CA VAL A 15 13.44 2.01 -3.32
C VAL A 15 13.54 3.23 -4.21
N GLN A 16 12.40 3.69 -4.69
CA GLN A 16 12.33 4.83 -5.62
C GLN A 16 11.37 5.89 -5.10
N ASP A 17 11.75 7.14 -5.34
CA ASP A 17 10.90 8.28 -5.05
C ASP A 17 9.93 8.46 -6.22
N ILE A 18 8.63 8.54 -5.94
CA ILE A 18 7.59 8.69 -6.97
C ILE A 18 7.79 9.94 -7.81
N ALA A 19 8.33 11.01 -7.22
CA ALA A 19 8.63 12.24 -7.94
C ALA A 19 9.66 12.07 -9.05
N LYS A 20 10.46 11.00 -8.97
CA LYS A 20 11.55 10.70 -9.92
C LYS A 20 11.28 9.41 -10.70
N SER A 21 10.12 8.83 -10.53
CA SER A 21 9.75 7.57 -11.15
C SER A 21 8.95 7.80 -12.42
N SER A 22 8.97 6.79 -13.29
CA SER A 22 8.19 6.77 -14.52
C SER A 22 7.39 5.46 -14.60
N LYS A 23 6.48 5.40 -15.56
CA LYS A 23 5.70 4.20 -15.86
C LYS A 23 6.60 2.96 -16.03
N GLU A 24 7.71 3.12 -16.75
CA GLU A 24 8.66 2.05 -17.04
C GLU A 24 9.29 1.48 -15.76
N ASP A 25 9.52 2.32 -14.76
CA ASP A 25 10.06 1.87 -13.49
C ASP A 25 9.12 0.90 -12.78
N ILE A 26 7.82 1.09 -12.93
CA ILE A 26 6.80 0.19 -12.37
C ILE A 26 6.61 -1.05 -13.24
N ASP A 27 6.56 -0.88 -14.56
CA ASP A 27 6.36 -1.99 -15.50
C ASP A 27 7.39 -3.11 -15.35
N ASN A 28 8.59 -2.79 -14.92
CA ASN A 28 9.70 -3.73 -14.80
C ASN A 28 9.59 -4.69 -13.61
N PHE A 29 8.65 -4.46 -12.68
CA PHE A 29 8.51 -5.27 -11.47
C PHE A 29 7.16 -5.96 -11.39
N ASP A 30 7.15 -7.20 -10.90
CA ASP A 30 5.93 -7.98 -10.70
C ASP A 30 5.37 -7.84 -9.28
N LEU A 31 6.21 -7.47 -8.31
CA LEU A 31 5.79 -7.14 -6.95
C LEU A 31 6.13 -5.69 -6.64
N LEU A 32 5.11 -4.95 -6.23
CA LEU A 32 5.24 -3.55 -5.91
C LEU A 32 4.75 -3.27 -4.50
N LEU A 33 5.53 -2.50 -3.75
CA LEU A 33 5.11 -1.91 -2.48
C LEU A 33 4.94 -0.41 -2.72
N LEU A 34 3.71 0.07 -2.70
CA LEU A 34 3.38 1.46 -2.98
C LEU A 34 3.07 2.19 -1.69
N GLY A 35 3.86 3.22 -1.39
CA GLY A 35 3.68 4.04 -0.19
C GLY A 35 3.12 5.41 -0.54
N ILE A 36 1.99 5.78 0.06
CA ILE A 36 1.34 7.05 -0.21
C ILE A 36 0.80 7.70 1.06
N PRO A 37 1.31 8.87 1.46
CA PRO A 37 0.73 9.61 2.58
C PRO A 37 -0.58 10.29 2.17
N THR A 38 -1.49 10.41 3.11
CA THR A 38 -2.72 11.18 2.95
C THR A 38 -2.52 12.54 3.62
N TRP A 39 -2.72 13.61 2.87
CA TRP A 39 -2.61 14.99 3.34
C TRP A 39 -3.99 15.61 3.52
N TYR A 40 -4.14 16.43 4.56
CA TYR A 40 -5.35 17.23 4.80
C TYR A 40 -6.65 16.42 4.68
N TYR A 41 -7.55 16.82 3.82
CA TYR A 41 -8.90 16.27 3.67
C TYR A 41 -8.95 15.07 2.71
N GLY A 42 -8.05 14.11 2.90
CA GLY A 42 -8.00 12.91 2.08
C GLY A 42 -7.22 13.05 0.78
N GLU A 43 -6.43 14.10 0.67
CA GLU A 43 -5.67 14.40 -0.53
C GLU A 43 -4.40 13.55 -0.61
N ALA A 44 -4.06 13.10 -1.81
CA ALA A 44 -2.78 12.47 -2.04
C ALA A 44 -1.66 13.53 -1.99
N GLN A 45 -0.48 13.08 -1.59
CA GLN A 45 0.71 13.92 -1.69
C GLN A 45 0.93 14.33 -3.15
N CYS A 46 1.34 15.59 -3.40
CA CYS A 46 1.31 16.19 -4.74
C CYS A 46 2.12 15.43 -5.80
N ASP A 47 3.23 14.80 -5.44
CA ASP A 47 4.01 14.01 -6.40
C ASP A 47 3.23 12.78 -6.87
N TRP A 48 2.37 12.22 -6.00
CA TRP A 48 1.45 11.16 -6.38
C TRP A 48 0.34 11.65 -7.29
N ASP A 49 -0.23 12.82 -7.01
CA ASP A 49 -1.24 13.42 -7.90
C ASP A 49 -0.69 13.58 -9.32
N ASP A 50 0.55 14.03 -9.43
CA ASP A 50 1.24 14.17 -10.72
C ASP A 50 1.49 12.82 -11.40
N PHE A 51 1.66 11.76 -10.61
CA PHE A 51 1.95 10.41 -11.12
C PHE A 51 0.70 9.61 -11.49
N PHE A 52 -0.47 9.92 -10.95
CA PHE A 52 -1.69 9.13 -11.20
C PHE A 52 -2.00 8.93 -12.69
N PRO A 53 -1.86 9.91 -13.58
CA PRO A 53 -2.07 9.68 -15.00
C PRO A 53 -1.16 8.61 -15.61
N GLU A 54 0.08 8.48 -15.13
CA GLU A 54 1.00 7.43 -15.56
C GLU A 54 0.61 6.09 -14.94
N LEU A 55 0.21 6.08 -13.66
CA LEU A 55 -0.23 4.87 -12.98
C LEU A 55 -1.43 4.24 -13.68
N GLU A 56 -2.36 5.06 -14.16
CA GLU A 56 -3.55 4.62 -14.91
C GLU A 56 -3.25 3.98 -16.26
N GLN A 57 -2.03 4.13 -16.77
CA GLN A 57 -1.61 3.55 -18.05
C GLN A 57 -0.91 2.20 -17.90
N ILE A 58 -0.70 1.75 -16.67
CA ILE A 58 0.00 0.50 -16.39
C ILE A 58 -0.98 -0.66 -16.41
N ASP A 59 -0.58 -1.76 -17.04
CA ASP A 59 -1.29 -3.04 -16.94
C ASP A 59 -0.80 -3.78 -15.70
N PHE A 60 -1.65 -3.88 -14.69
CA PHE A 60 -1.32 -4.57 -13.45
C PHE A 60 -1.76 -6.04 -13.44
N SER A 61 -2.27 -6.58 -14.54
CA SER A 61 -2.88 -7.92 -14.59
C SER A 61 -1.94 -9.07 -14.17
N THR A 62 -0.63 -8.87 -14.28
CA THR A 62 0.38 -9.84 -13.85
C THR A 62 1.13 -9.41 -12.60
N LYS A 63 0.66 -8.37 -11.94
CA LYS A 63 1.37 -7.76 -10.81
C LYS A 63 0.65 -7.99 -9.48
N LEU A 64 1.47 -8.15 -8.44
CA LEU A 64 1.05 -8.17 -7.05
C LEU A 64 1.41 -6.83 -6.43
N VAL A 65 0.47 -6.19 -5.74
CA VAL A 65 0.67 -4.86 -5.18
C VAL A 65 0.27 -4.85 -3.72
N ALA A 66 1.14 -4.32 -2.88
CA ALA A 66 0.82 -4.05 -1.48
C ALA A 66 0.94 -2.56 -1.24
N ILE A 67 -0.01 -1.99 -0.50
CA ILE A 67 -0.12 -0.54 -0.31
C ILE A 67 0.06 -0.21 1.17
N PHE A 68 0.86 0.81 1.45
CA PHE A 68 0.97 1.36 2.80
C PHE A 68 0.85 2.88 2.75
N GLY A 69 0.48 3.47 3.86
CA GLY A 69 0.29 4.91 3.89
C GLY A 69 0.27 5.47 5.30
N CYS A 70 0.25 6.79 5.39
CA CYS A 70 0.22 7.53 6.64
C CYS A 70 -1.02 8.39 6.72
N GLY A 71 -1.56 8.54 7.92
CA GLY A 71 -2.69 9.39 8.20
C GLY A 71 -2.74 9.78 9.67
N ASP A 72 -3.71 10.61 10.04
CA ASP A 72 -3.96 11.06 11.41
C ASP A 72 -5.40 10.72 11.79
N GLN A 73 -5.56 9.80 12.73
CA GLN A 73 -6.88 9.30 13.17
C GLN A 73 -7.72 10.32 13.90
N GLU A 74 -7.10 11.34 14.44
CA GLU A 74 -7.76 12.33 15.29
C GLU A 74 -8.09 13.61 14.52
N ASP A 75 -7.07 14.26 13.97
CA ASP A 75 -7.27 15.53 13.27
C ASP A 75 -7.94 15.34 11.89
N TYR A 76 -7.76 14.18 11.28
CA TYR A 76 -8.34 13.85 9.97
C TYR A 76 -9.10 12.53 10.00
N ALA A 77 -9.88 12.34 11.05
CA ALA A 77 -10.63 11.10 11.30
C ALA A 77 -11.58 10.68 10.18
N GLU A 78 -12.15 11.64 9.46
CA GLU A 78 -13.07 11.37 8.34
C GLU A 78 -12.36 11.03 7.03
N TYR A 79 -11.03 11.19 6.99
CA TYR A 79 -10.20 11.03 5.79
C TYR A 79 -8.99 10.13 6.02
N PHE A 80 -9.08 9.25 7.01
CA PHE A 80 -7.94 8.46 7.46
C PHE A 80 -7.39 7.58 6.35
N CYS A 81 -6.16 7.85 5.92
CA CYS A 81 -5.44 7.10 4.87
C CYS A 81 -6.19 7.01 3.53
N ASP A 82 -7.03 7.98 3.21
CA ASP A 82 -7.88 7.98 2.01
C ASP A 82 -7.11 7.81 0.70
N ALA A 83 -5.91 8.37 0.61
CA ALA A 83 -5.09 8.29 -0.61
C ALA A 83 -4.76 6.84 -0.99
N MET A 84 -4.67 5.94 -0.01
CA MET A 84 -4.46 4.51 -0.27
C MET A 84 -5.63 3.92 -1.06
N GLY A 85 -6.85 4.36 -0.77
CA GLY A 85 -8.05 3.94 -1.50
C GLY A 85 -8.01 4.34 -2.97
N THR A 86 -7.49 5.52 -3.25
CA THR A 86 -7.30 6.00 -4.63
C THR A 86 -6.34 5.11 -5.41
N VAL A 87 -5.20 4.77 -4.80
CA VAL A 87 -4.23 3.85 -5.42
C VAL A 87 -4.84 2.47 -5.63
N ARG A 88 -5.53 1.92 -4.63
CA ARG A 88 -6.22 0.63 -4.76
C ARG A 88 -7.19 0.64 -5.93
N ASP A 89 -7.99 1.67 -6.06
CA ASP A 89 -8.98 1.77 -7.14
C ASP A 89 -8.32 1.73 -8.53
N ILE A 90 -7.23 2.43 -8.71
CA ILE A 90 -6.47 2.44 -9.96
C ILE A 90 -5.89 1.06 -10.25
N VAL A 91 -5.21 0.46 -9.27
CA VAL A 91 -4.56 -0.84 -9.42
C VAL A 91 -5.57 -1.93 -9.76
N GLU A 92 -6.67 -1.99 -9.03
CA GLU A 92 -7.73 -2.99 -9.28
C GLU A 92 -8.40 -2.78 -10.64
N ALA A 93 -8.66 -1.54 -11.02
CA ALA A 93 -9.24 -1.22 -12.33
C ALA A 93 -8.33 -1.66 -13.49
N LYS A 94 -7.04 -1.77 -13.24
CA LYS A 94 -6.03 -2.22 -14.22
C LYS A 94 -5.63 -3.68 -14.05
N GLY A 95 -6.39 -4.45 -13.29
CA GLY A 95 -6.24 -5.90 -13.16
C GLY A 95 -5.28 -6.38 -12.09
N GLY A 96 -4.75 -5.49 -11.25
CA GLY A 96 -3.80 -5.85 -10.21
C GLY A 96 -4.44 -6.61 -9.05
N THR A 97 -3.64 -7.41 -8.39
CA THR A 97 -4.02 -8.12 -7.18
C THR A 97 -3.42 -7.40 -5.97
N ILE A 98 -4.27 -7.02 -5.03
CA ILE A 98 -3.83 -6.33 -3.81
C ILE A 98 -3.55 -7.35 -2.71
N LEU A 99 -2.34 -7.28 -2.16
CA LEU A 99 -1.91 -8.06 -1.00
C LEU A 99 -1.82 -7.15 0.23
N GLY A 100 -1.77 -7.75 1.41
CA GLY A 100 -1.43 -7.01 2.62
C GLY A 100 -2.59 -6.29 3.29
N HIS A 101 -3.81 -6.81 3.19
CA HIS A 101 -4.94 -6.28 3.94
C HIS A 101 -4.66 -6.39 5.45
N THR A 102 -5.06 -5.38 6.21
CA THR A 102 -4.87 -5.35 7.67
C THR A 102 -6.18 -5.08 8.39
N SER A 103 -6.26 -5.49 9.66
CA SER A 103 -7.43 -5.25 10.50
C SER A 103 -7.56 -3.78 10.87
N THR A 104 -8.78 -3.28 10.96
CA THR A 104 -9.09 -1.95 11.51
C THR A 104 -9.08 -1.93 13.03
N GLU A 105 -8.97 -3.08 13.67
CA GLU A 105 -8.86 -3.17 15.13
C GLU A 105 -7.64 -2.39 15.62
N SER A 106 -7.74 -1.75 16.74
CA SER A 106 -6.73 -0.84 17.33
C SER A 106 -6.61 0.54 16.67
N TYR A 107 -7.46 0.85 15.72
CA TYR A 107 -7.58 2.20 15.13
C TYR A 107 -8.88 2.86 15.55
N GLU A 108 -8.85 4.19 15.72
CA GLU A 108 -10.03 5.00 16.02
C GLU A 108 -10.15 6.12 14.98
N PHE A 109 -11.01 5.94 14.01
CA PHE A 109 -11.27 6.91 12.94
C PHE A 109 -12.77 6.91 12.61
N GLU A 110 -13.24 7.92 11.89
CA GLU A 110 -14.66 8.04 11.52
C GLU A 110 -14.93 7.43 10.15
N ALA A 111 -14.08 7.70 9.18
CA ALA A 111 -14.23 7.17 7.82
C ALA A 111 -12.88 7.02 7.13
N SER A 112 -12.82 6.09 6.18
CA SER A 112 -11.62 5.87 5.37
C SER A 112 -11.99 5.27 4.01
N LYS A 113 -11.41 5.81 2.94
CA LYS A 113 -11.48 5.23 1.60
C LYS A 113 -10.52 4.05 1.45
N ALA A 114 -9.63 3.83 2.43
CA ALA A 114 -8.71 2.70 2.44
C ALA A 114 -9.34 1.39 2.92
N LEU A 115 -10.62 1.39 3.26
CA LEU A 115 -11.32 0.16 3.65
C LEU A 115 -11.55 -0.76 2.46
N VAL A 116 -11.52 -2.07 2.73
CA VAL A 116 -11.89 -3.08 1.75
C VAL A 116 -13.37 -2.92 1.40
N GLU A 117 -13.71 -2.93 0.13
CA GLU A 117 -15.09 -2.81 -0.30
C GLU A 117 -15.93 -3.96 0.26
N GLY A 118 -16.98 -3.60 0.99
CA GLY A 118 -17.88 -4.58 1.62
C GLY A 118 -17.37 -5.17 2.93
N ASP A 119 -16.22 -4.74 3.43
CA ASP A 119 -15.67 -5.22 4.70
C ASP A 119 -14.96 -4.10 5.47
N ASP A 120 -15.72 -3.39 6.30
CA ASP A 120 -15.22 -2.28 7.11
C ASP A 120 -14.27 -2.73 8.23
N SER A 121 -14.08 -4.03 8.41
CA SER A 121 -13.13 -4.55 9.39
C SER A 121 -11.71 -4.65 8.88
N GLN A 122 -11.48 -4.32 7.59
CA GLN A 122 -10.15 -4.40 6.98
C GLN A 122 -9.80 -3.17 6.15
N PHE A 123 -8.53 -2.75 6.26
CA PHE A 123 -7.91 -1.83 5.32
C PHE A 123 -7.31 -2.59 4.14
N VAL A 124 -7.20 -1.95 2.99
CA VAL A 124 -6.56 -2.52 1.79
C VAL A 124 -5.05 -2.67 1.92
N GLY A 125 -4.45 -2.10 2.93
CA GLY A 125 -3.02 -2.16 3.18
C GLY A 125 -2.68 -1.74 4.59
N LEU A 126 -1.45 -1.29 4.82
CA LEU A 126 -0.99 -0.87 6.14
C LEU A 126 -1.19 0.64 6.34
N CYS A 127 -2.00 0.99 7.33
CA CYS A 127 -2.18 2.38 7.74
C CYS A 127 -1.28 2.69 8.94
N ILE A 128 -0.45 3.72 8.81
CA ILE A 128 0.49 4.16 9.83
C ILE A 128 0.05 5.51 10.37
N ASP A 129 0.04 5.67 11.68
CA ASP A 129 -0.28 6.93 12.34
C ASP A 129 0.86 7.31 13.30
N GLU A 130 1.80 8.08 12.81
CA GLU A 130 2.96 8.54 13.59
C GLU A 130 2.60 9.65 14.56
N ASP A 131 1.48 10.33 14.35
CA ASP A 131 1.04 11.42 15.21
C ASP A 131 0.37 10.90 16.49
N ARG A 132 -0.42 9.83 16.38
CA ARG A 132 -1.24 9.29 17.47
C ARG A 132 -0.74 7.96 18.03
N GLN A 133 -0.13 7.13 17.20
CA GLN A 133 0.31 5.78 17.56
C GLN A 133 1.75 5.47 17.09
N PRO A 134 2.73 6.38 17.32
CA PRO A 134 4.10 6.16 16.87
C PRO A 134 4.74 4.91 17.49
N GLU A 135 4.32 4.52 18.69
CA GLU A 135 4.81 3.34 19.39
C GLU A 135 4.42 2.01 18.71
N LEU A 136 3.40 2.04 17.85
CA LEU A 136 2.93 0.85 17.13
C LEU A 136 3.54 0.68 15.75
N THR A 137 4.19 1.71 15.22
CA THR A 137 4.66 1.72 13.83
C THR A 137 5.62 0.59 13.51
N ASP A 138 6.66 0.40 14.32
CA ASP A 138 7.69 -0.60 14.05
C ASP A 138 7.10 -2.02 14.04
N GLU A 139 6.27 -2.34 15.00
CA GLU A 139 5.60 -3.63 15.08
C GLU A 139 4.66 -3.87 13.90
N ARG A 140 3.86 -2.85 13.55
CA ARG A 140 2.95 -2.91 12.41
C ARG A 140 3.69 -3.16 11.10
N VAL A 141 4.77 -2.43 10.87
CA VAL A 141 5.59 -2.59 9.66
C VAL A 141 6.22 -3.98 9.61
N GLU A 142 6.81 -4.43 10.69
CA GLU A 142 7.44 -5.75 10.75
C GLU A 142 6.46 -6.88 10.47
N ASN A 143 5.31 -6.86 11.13
CA ASN A 143 4.27 -7.87 10.93
C ASN A 143 3.70 -7.83 9.52
N TRP A 144 3.50 -6.62 8.98
CA TRP A 144 2.94 -6.46 7.64
C TRP A 144 3.89 -6.94 6.54
N VAL A 145 5.17 -6.66 6.67
CA VAL A 145 6.19 -7.14 5.70
C VAL A 145 6.21 -8.67 5.67
N LYS A 146 6.14 -9.31 6.83
CA LYS A 146 6.05 -10.78 6.92
C LYS A 146 4.77 -11.30 6.24
N GLN A 147 3.65 -10.66 6.52
CA GLN A 147 2.36 -11.02 5.94
C GLN A 147 2.39 -10.91 4.41
N VAL A 148 2.85 -9.80 3.89
CA VAL A 148 2.94 -9.56 2.44
C VAL A 148 3.83 -10.62 1.78
N TYR A 149 4.96 -10.93 2.39
CA TYR A 149 5.86 -11.95 1.89
C TYR A 149 5.18 -13.32 1.83
N GLU A 150 4.49 -13.72 2.88
CA GLU A 150 3.76 -15.00 2.91
C GLU A 150 2.65 -15.05 1.85
N GLU A 151 1.88 -13.97 1.71
CA GLU A 151 0.83 -13.87 0.70
C GLU A 151 1.40 -13.91 -0.72
N MET A 152 2.55 -13.28 -0.94
CA MET A 152 3.26 -13.33 -2.23
C MET A 152 3.67 -14.77 -2.58
N CYS A 153 4.24 -15.49 -1.62
CA CYS A 153 4.64 -16.88 -1.83
C CYS A 153 3.44 -17.77 -2.17
N LEU A 154 2.30 -17.58 -1.49
CA LEU A 154 1.08 -18.31 -1.78
C LEU A 154 0.55 -18.01 -3.18
N ALA A 155 0.58 -16.75 -3.59
CA ALA A 155 0.12 -16.34 -4.92
C ALA A 155 1.00 -16.92 -6.03
N GLU A 156 2.31 -17.01 -5.82
CA GLU A 156 3.22 -17.64 -6.77
C GLU A 156 2.99 -19.14 -6.91
N LEU A 157 2.59 -19.81 -5.82
CA LEU A 157 2.28 -21.24 -5.83
C LEU A 157 0.97 -21.54 -6.56
N GLU A 158 0.01 -20.60 -6.53
CA GLU A 158 -1.28 -20.74 -7.21
C GLU A 158 -1.19 -20.38 -8.71
N GLY A 159 -0.21 -19.57 -9.05
CA GLY A 159 0.06 -19.17 -10.42
C GLY A 159 1.02 -20.11 -11.09
#